data_114757c2c25b43347238030709cc7de4
#
_entry.id   114757c2c25b43347238030709cc7de4
#
_cell.length_a   1.000
_cell.length_b   1.000
_cell.length_c   1.000
_cell.angle_alpha   90.00
_cell.angle_beta   90.00
_cell.angle_gamma   90.00
#
_symmetry.space_group_name_H-M   'P 1'
#
loop_
_entity.id
_entity.type
_entity.pdbx_description
1 polymer ?
#
loop_
_entity_poly.entity_id
_entity_poly.type
_entity_poly.pdbx_seq_one_letter_code
_entity_poly.pdbx_strand_id
1 'polypeptide(L)'
;MSEILVVKLGGTTIAEQSQVLEDVAAVARRRPVVLVHGGGKRITEWLERLGVPSKFEGGLRVTDQQSLEVAAAVLRGVVNSELVAGLRDLGVDAVGLSGVDGGLLIAERIPHLGLVASVAGLRRDLLDAILVAGQVPVVAPLARDADGIVCNVNADDAAAGIAVGLGARQLVLMTDVDGVRDAEGRKLETLTVAEAEHLIEAGVIAGGMVPKIRAALSALGWEGAEAIIADGGADRALERALSDPSFGTRITAAREASVGAA
;
A
#
# COMPACT_ATOMS: atom_id res chain seq x y z
N MET A 1 -0.29 -21.42 8.83
CA MET A 1 -0.77 -20.06 8.52
C MET A 1 -0.02 -19.60 7.30
N SER A 2 -0.70 -19.15 6.26
CA SER A 2 -0.05 -18.75 5.02
C SER A 2 0.78 -17.49 5.25
N GLU A 3 2.05 -17.51 4.88
CA GLU A 3 2.93 -16.35 4.92
C GLU A 3 2.61 -15.38 3.78
N ILE A 4 1.34 -14.95 3.69
CA ILE A 4 0.93 -13.97 2.69
C ILE A 4 1.69 -12.67 2.94
N LEU A 5 2.28 -12.14 1.89
CA LEU A 5 2.91 -10.84 1.86
C LEU A 5 2.00 -9.85 1.15
N VAL A 6 1.74 -8.71 1.77
CA VAL A 6 1.11 -7.58 1.08
C VAL A 6 2.19 -6.55 0.75
N VAL A 7 2.28 -6.19 -0.51
CA VAL A 7 3.23 -5.18 -1.01
C VAL A 7 2.45 -4.03 -1.59
N LYS A 8 2.74 -2.82 -1.14
CA LYS A 8 2.19 -1.61 -1.75
C LYS A 8 3.26 -0.89 -2.56
N LEU A 9 2.98 -0.64 -3.82
CA LEU A 9 3.84 0.17 -4.69
C LEU A 9 3.41 1.62 -4.69
N GLY A 10 4.34 2.52 -4.33
CA GLY A 10 4.17 3.98 -4.38
C GLY A 10 4.26 4.54 -5.80
N GLY A 11 4.01 5.83 -5.92
CA GLY A 11 3.79 6.57 -7.16
C GLY A 11 4.98 6.80 -8.07
N THR A 12 5.73 5.78 -8.43
CA THR A 12 6.85 5.82 -9.37
C THR A 12 6.39 5.70 -10.83
N THR A 13 7.23 6.12 -11.78
CA THR A 13 6.99 5.97 -13.21
C THR A 13 7.21 4.51 -13.65
N ILE A 14 6.67 4.11 -14.81
CA ILE A 14 6.81 2.74 -15.35
C ILE A 14 8.27 2.30 -15.46
N ALA A 15 9.18 3.21 -15.82
CA ALA A 15 10.61 2.91 -15.94
C ALA A 15 11.26 2.57 -14.58
N GLU A 16 10.79 3.20 -13.50
CA GLU A 16 11.23 2.92 -12.13
C GLU A 16 10.53 1.68 -11.55
N GLN A 17 9.41 1.25 -12.15
CA GLN A 17 8.66 0.06 -11.74
C GLN A 17 9.27 -1.25 -12.22
N SER A 18 10.09 -1.29 -13.28
CA SER A 18 10.63 -2.53 -13.84
C SER A 18 11.43 -3.31 -12.80
N GLN A 19 12.31 -2.65 -12.06
CA GLN A 19 13.13 -3.27 -11.03
C GLN A 19 12.30 -3.77 -9.84
N VAL A 20 11.32 -2.98 -9.40
CA VAL A 20 10.41 -3.39 -8.32
C VAL A 20 9.53 -4.58 -8.76
N LEU A 21 9.12 -4.64 -10.03
CA LEU A 21 8.37 -5.79 -10.56
C LEU A 21 9.22 -7.06 -10.63
N GLU A 22 10.51 -6.94 -10.98
CA GLU A 22 11.46 -8.08 -10.90
C GLU A 22 11.58 -8.61 -9.47
N ASP A 23 11.68 -7.72 -8.48
CA ASP A 23 11.70 -8.08 -7.06
C ASP A 23 10.38 -8.76 -6.63
N VAL A 24 9.24 -8.18 -7.00
CA VAL A 24 7.93 -8.79 -6.72
C VAL A 24 7.83 -10.17 -7.36
N ALA A 25 8.26 -10.31 -8.62
CA ALA A 25 8.26 -11.59 -9.33
C ALA A 25 9.16 -12.62 -8.65
N ALA A 26 10.35 -12.23 -8.19
CA ALA A 26 11.25 -13.09 -7.47
C ALA A 26 10.66 -13.61 -6.15
N VAL A 27 9.99 -12.74 -5.39
CA VAL A 27 9.34 -13.10 -4.12
C VAL A 27 8.08 -13.94 -4.37
N ALA A 28 7.26 -13.60 -5.37
CA ALA A 28 6.01 -14.30 -5.70
C ALA A 28 6.22 -15.76 -6.11
N ARG A 29 7.40 -16.12 -6.64
CA ARG A 29 7.77 -17.52 -6.92
C ARG A 29 8.00 -18.36 -5.66
N ARG A 30 8.16 -17.73 -4.50
CA ARG A 30 8.52 -18.39 -3.22
C ARG A 30 7.41 -18.35 -2.19
N ARG A 31 6.50 -17.37 -2.27
CA ARG A 31 5.40 -17.18 -1.30
C ARG A 31 4.23 -16.42 -1.93
N PRO A 32 3.02 -16.57 -1.40
CA PRO A 32 1.87 -15.80 -1.86
C PRO A 32 2.06 -14.30 -1.64
N VAL A 33 1.83 -13.50 -2.70
CA VAL A 33 1.95 -12.04 -2.70
C VAL A 33 0.64 -11.42 -3.15
N VAL A 34 0.19 -10.37 -2.45
CA VAL A 34 -0.85 -9.45 -2.91
C VAL A 34 -0.18 -8.11 -3.19
N LEU A 35 -0.32 -7.62 -4.41
CA LEU A 35 0.22 -6.33 -4.82
C LEU A 35 -0.87 -5.27 -4.80
N VAL A 36 -0.65 -4.17 -4.09
CA VAL A 36 -1.51 -2.99 -4.10
C VAL A 36 -0.74 -1.84 -4.72
N HIS A 37 -1.34 -1.09 -5.61
CA HIS A 37 -0.63 0.00 -6.26
C HIS A 37 -1.30 1.36 -6.04
N GLY A 38 -0.49 2.42 -6.09
CA GLY A 38 -0.97 3.78 -6.19
C GLY A 38 -1.12 4.23 -7.65
N GLY A 39 -1.19 5.54 -7.84
CA GLY A 39 -1.28 6.16 -9.17
C GLY A 39 -1.48 7.66 -9.09
N GLY A 40 -1.23 8.26 -7.92
CA GLY A 40 -1.54 9.67 -7.65
C GLY A 40 -0.93 10.65 -8.65
N LYS A 41 0.34 10.46 -9.03
CA LYS A 41 1.05 11.27 -10.03
C LYS A 41 0.37 11.16 -11.40
N ARG A 42 0.07 9.94 -11.84
CA ARG A 42 -0.59 9.67 -13.12
C ARG A 42 -2.02 10.25 -13.16
N ILE A 43 -2.76 10.15 -12.03
CA ILE A 43 -4.08 10.79 -11.90
C ILE A 43 -3.94 12.31 -12.05
N THR A 44 -2.97 12.93 -11.39
CA THR A 44 -2.74 14.39 -11.50
C THR A 44 -2.46 14.79 -12.95
N GLU A 45 -1.56 14.11 -13.64
CA GLU A 45 -1.24 14.35 -15.04
C GLU A 45 -2.46 14.24 -15.97
N TRP A 46 -3.35 13.27 -15.71
CA TRP A 46 -4.56 13.11 -16.50
C TRP A 46 -5.61 14.19 -16.20
N LEU A 47 -5.79 14.55 -14.92
CA LEU A 47 -6.67 15.65 -14.53
C LEU A 47 -6.23 16.97 -15.15
N GLU A 48 -4.92 17.28 -15.12
CA GLU A 48 -4.35 18.47 -15.76
C GLU A 48 -4.61 18.49 -17.27
N ARG A 49 -4.38 17.37 -17.98
CA ARG A 49 -4.67 17.25 -19.42
C ARG A 49 -6.13 17.48 -19.76
N LEU A 50 -7.03 17.11 -18.86
CA LEU A 50 -8.48 17.27 -19.02
C LEU A 50 -9.00 18.62 -18.48
N GLY A 51 -8.13 19.45 -17.92
CA GLY A 51 -8.51 20.73 -17.33
C GLY A 51 -9.34 20.59 -16.04
N VAL A 52 -9.23 19.47 -15.35
CA VAL A 52 -9.96 19.19 -14.10
C VAL A 52 -9.09 19.60 -12.92
N PRO A 53 -9.56 20.54 -12.05
CA PRO A 53 -8.80 20.95 -10.88
C PRO A 53 -8.55 19.81 -9.91
N SER A 54 -7.38 19.77 -9.30
CA SER A 54 -7.00 18.79 -8.28
C SER A 54 -6.65 19.48 -6.97
N LYS A 55 -7.29 19.07 -5.88
CA LYS A 55 -7.04 19.57 -4.52
C LYS A 55 -6.68 18.42 -3.59
N PHE A 56 -5.80 18.69 -2.64
CA PHE A 56 -5.44 17.75 -1.58
C PHE A 56 -5.73 18.35 -0.21
N GLU A 57 -6.18 17.49 0.71
CA GLU A 57 -6.41 17.84 2.10
C GLU A 57 -5.91 16.68 2.98
N GLY A 58 -5.04 16.97 3.94
CA GLY A 58 -4.44 15.95 4.80
C GLY A 58 -3.67 14.85 4.04
N GLY A 59 -3.16 15.16 2.84
CA GLY A 59 -2.47 14.18 1.98
C GLY A 59 -3.40 13.31 1.13
N LEU A 60 -4.72 13.47 1.27
CA LEU A 60 -5.75 12.78 0.48
C LEU A 60 -6.26 13.69 -0.64
N ARG A 61 -6.56 13.11 -1.81
CA ARG A 61 -7.15 13.86 -2.94
C ARG A 61 -8.64 14.07 -2.70
N VAL A 62 -9.07 15.33 -2.56
CA VAL A 62 -10.49 15.67 -2.60
C VAL A 62 -11.02 15.23 -3.97
N THR A 63 -12.04 14.40 -3.98
CA THR A 63 -12.48 13.69 -5.18
C THR A 63 -13.97 13.94 -5.43
N ASP A 64 -14.28 14.73 -6.44
CA ASP A 64 -15.63 14.86 -6.98
C ASP A 64 -15.93 13.77 -8.01
N GLN A 65 -17.12 13.78 -8.62
CA GLN A 65 -17.54 12.78 -9.60
C GLN A 65 -16.59 12.72 -10.80
N GLN A 66 -16.20 13.86 -11.35
CA GLN A 66 -15.33 13.92 -12.52
C GLN A 66 -13.90 13.44 -12.18
N SER A 67 -13.38 13.86 -11.04
CA SER A 67 -12.08 13.39 -10.54
C SER A 67 -12.08 11.89 -10.26
N LEU A 68 -13.20 11.33 -9.75
CA LEU A 68 -13.34 9.89 -9.53
C LEU A 68 -13.31 9.10 -10.83
N GLU A 69 -14.01 9.56 -11.86
CA GLU A 69 -14.02 8.90 -13.18
C GLU A 69 -12.61 8.82 -13.77
N VAL A 70 -11.85 9.92 -13.68
CA VAL A 70 -10.45 9.94 -14.11
C VAL A 70 -9.59 9.03 -13.24
N ALA A 71 -9.74 9.08 -11.91
CA ALA A 71 -8.99 8.23 -11.00
C ALA A 71 -9.26 6.75 -11.26
N ALA A 72 -10.53 6.36 -11.46
CA ALA A 72 -10.91 4.98 -11.75
C ALA A 72 -10.34 4.50 -13.09
N ALA A 73 -10.43 5.31 -14.15
CA ALA A 73 -9.85 4.99 -15.44
C ALA A 73 -8.33 4.81 -15.38
N VAL A 74 -7.64 5.71 -14.68
CA VAL A 74 -6.18 5.65 -14.53
C VAL A 74 -5.75 4.47 -13.66
N LEU A 75 -6.35 4.33 -12.48
CA LEU A 75 -5.96 3.27 -11.56
C LEU A 75 -6.25 1.89 -12.14
N ARG A 76 -7.50 1.64 -12.55
CA ARG A 76 -7.93 0.31 -13.00
C ARG A 76 -7.58 0.02 -14.46
N GLY A 77 -7.73 1.01 -15.33
CA GLY A 77 -7.50 0.85 -16.77
C GLY A 77 -6.03 0.95 -17.17
N VAL A 78 -5.31 1.94 -16.67
CA VAL A 78 -3.93 2.21 -17.07
C VAL A 78 -2.93 1.51 -16.17
N VAL A 79 -2.80 1.96 -14.92
CA VAL A 79 -1.73 1.51 -14.02
C VAL A 79 -1.85 0.02 -13.69
N ASN A 80 -3.04 -0.44 -13.35
CA ASN A 80 -3.27 -1.85 -13.03
C ASN A 80 -2.92 -2.76 -14.20
N SER A 81 -3.35 -2.41 -15.42
CA SER A 81 -3.08 -3.20 -16.62
C SER A 81 -1.59 -3.23 -16.98
N GLU A 82 -0.87 -2.10 -16.82
CA GLU A 82 0.57 -2.02 -17.04
C GLU A 82 1.33 -2.93 -16.06
N LEU A 83 0.96 -2.92 -14.77
CA LEU A 83 1.60 -3.77 -13.75
C LEU A 83 1.33 -5.26 -13.99
N VAL A 84 0.11 -5.62 -14.35
CA VAL A 84 -0.24 -7.01 -14.71
C VAL A 84 0.56 -7.47 -15.91
N ALA A 85 0.64 -6.66 -16.97
CA ALA A 85 1.43 -6.99 -18.16
C ALA A 85 2.91 -7.19 -17.81
N GLY A 86 3.52 -6.24 -17.05
CA GLY A 86 4.91 -6.35 -16.62
C GLY A 86 5.21 -7.60 -15.77
N LEU A 87 4.32 -7.99 -14.85
CA LEU A 87 4.48 -9.22 -14.09
C LEU A 87 4.37 -10.47 -15.00
N ARG A 88 3.46 -10.47 -15.98
CA ARG A 88 3.30 -11.56 -16.92
C ARG A 88 4.51 -11.70 -17.84
N ASP A 89 5.11 -10.60 -18.27
CA ASP A 89 6.37 -10.60 -19.04
C ASP A 89 7.53 -11.22 -18.26
N LEU A 90 7.49 -11.11 -16.92
CA LEU A 90 8.42 -11.76 -15.99
C LEU A 90 8.04 -13.21 -15.65
N GLY A 91 7.01 -13.78 -16.29
CA GLY A 91 6.56 -15.15 -16.07
C GLY A 91 5.76 -15.37 -14.78
N VAL A 92 5.22 -14.32 -14.20
CA VAL A 92 4.31 -14.40 -13.04
C VAL A 92 2.85 -14.33 -13.52
N ASP A 93 2.04 -15.30 -13.11
CA ASP A 93 0.61 -15.27 -13.41
C ASP A 93 -0.10 -14.26 -12.49
N ALA A 94 -0.43 -13.08 -13.05
CA ALA A 94 -1.00 -11.97 -12.31
C ALA A 94 -2.42 -11.64 -12.78
N VAL A 95 -3.29 -11.27 -11.83
CA VAL A 95 -4.69 -10.90 -12.07
C VAL A 95 -4.95 -9.50 -11.55
N GLY A 96 -5.35 -8.59 -12.47
CA GLY A 96 -5.73 -7.22 -12.12
C GLY A 96 -7.15 -7.14 -11.61
N LEU A 97 -7.34 -6.42 -10.51
CA LEU A 97 -8.66 -6.14 -9.92
C LEU A 97 -8.63 -4.82 -9.14
N SER A 98 -9.78 -4.41 -8.64
CA SER A 98 -9.94 -3.30 -7.71
C SER A 98 -10.68 -3.77 -6.46
N GLY A 99 -10.73 -2.94 -5.43
CA GLY A 99 -11.54 -3.25 -4.26
C GLY A 99 -13.05 -3.31 -4.52
N VAL A 100 -13.51 -2.86 -5.70
CA VAL A 100 -14.92 -2.98 -6.15
C VAL A 100 -15.24 -4.40 -6.59
N ASP A 101 -14.27 -5.09 -7.23
CA ASP A 101 -14.47 -6.43 -7.80
C ASP A 101 -14.80 -7.44 -6.69
N GLY A 102 -15.91 -8.15 -6.83
CA GLY A 102 -16.41 -9.08 -5.82
C GLY A 102 -16.79 -8.44 -4.48
N GLY A 103 -16.86 -7.10 -4.40
CA GLY A 103 -17.02 -6.37 -3.14
C GLY A 103 -15.83 -6.54 -2.20
N LEU A 104 -14.63 -6.65 -2.75
CA LEU A 104 -13.39 -6.98 -2.05
C LEU A 104 -13.11 -6.03 -0.88
N LEU A 105 -13.14 -4.71 -1.11
CA LEU A 105 -12.94 -3.70 -0.07
C LEU A 105 -14.28 -3.08 0.33
N ILE A 106 -14.57 -3.14 1.62
CA ILE A 106 -15.70 -2.43 2.23
C ILE A 106 -15.20 -1.06 2.66
N ALA A 107 -15.84 -0.02 2.19
CA ALA A 107 -15.40 1.36 2.40
C ALA A 107 -16.35 2.16 3.28
N GLU A 108 -15.79 3.06 4.08
CA GLU A 108 -16.50 4.09 4.82
C GLU A 108 -16.11 5.47 4.26
N ARG A 109 -17.12 6.21 3.76
CA ARG A 109 -16.88 7.49 3.10
C ARG A 109 -16.40 8.56 4.10
N ILE A 110 -15.47 9.40 3.63
CA ILE A 110 -14.99 10.59 4.33
C ILE A 110 -15.71 11.81 3.73
N PRO A 111 -16.84 12.27 4.32
CA PRO A 111 -17.78 13.16 3.64
C PRO A 111 -17.19 14.49 3.15
N HIS A 112 -16.28 15.10 3.93
CA HIS A 112 -15.66 16.38 3.58
C HIS A 112 -14.65 16.29 2.42
N LEU A 113 -14.27 15.07 2.02
CA LEU A 113 -13.38 14.83 0.88
C LEU A 113 -14.13 14.40 -0.38
N GLY A 114 -15.46 14.36 -0.36
CA GLY A 114 -16.32 13.95 -1.46
C GLY A 114 -16.37 12.43 -1.62
N LEU A 115 -15.98 11.91 -2.78
CA LEU A 115 -15.97 10.47 -3.10
C LEU A 115 -14.65 9.79 -2.72
N VAL A 116 -14.21 10.06 -1.50
CA VAL A 116 -13.05 9.43 -0.86
C VAL A 116 -13.53 8.58 0.30
N ALA A 117 -12.90 7.43 0.51
CA ALA A 117 -13.24 6.54 1.61
C ALA A 117 -11.98 5.94 2.26
N SER A 118 -12.13 5.55 3.52
CA SER A 118 -11.23 4.65 4.24
C SER A 118 -11.70 3.21 4.11
N VAL A 119 -10.81 2.24 4.35
CA VAL A 119 -11.15 0.83 4.36
C VAL A 119 -11.73 0.45 5.72
N ALA A 120 -12.98 -0.03 5.73
CA ALA A 120 -13.66 -0.55 6.91
C ALA A 120 -13.58 -2.08 7.05
N GLY A 121 -13.26 -2.80 5.96
CA GLY A 121 -13.17 -4.25 5.98
C GLY A 121 -12.79 -4.87 4.65
N LEU A 122 -12.59 -6.20 4.68
CA LEU A 122 -12.20 -7.02 3.53
C LEU A 122 -13.14 -8.22 3.39
N ARG A 123 -13.63 -8.47 2.17
CA ARG A 123 -14.21 -9.77 1.77
C ARG A 123 -13.14 -10.56 1.03
N ARG A 124 -12.52 -11.47 1.74
CA ARG A 124 -11.29 -12.13 1.28
C ARG A 124 -11.48 -13.20 0.20
N ASP A 125 -12.71 -13.69 -0.01
CA ASP A 125 -12.99 -14.88 -0.84
C ASP A 125 -12.35 -14.81 -2.24
N LEU A 126 -12.42 -13.62 -2.89
CA LEU A 126 -11.83 -13.43 -4.20
C LEU A 126 -10.30 -13.50 -4.18
N LEU A 127 -9.66 -12.88 -3.18
CA LEU A 127 -8.20 -12.96 -3.03
C LEU A 127 -7.76 -14.38 -2.71
N ASP A 128 -8.47 -15.08 -1.82
CA ASP A 128 -8.16 -16.46 -1.48
C ASP A 128 -8.24 -17.37 -2.72
N ALA A 129 -9.24 -17.21 -3.58
CA ALA A 129 -9.37 -17.98 -4.81
C ALA A 129 -8.20 -17.73 -5.79
N ILE A 130 -7.77 -16.47 -5.95
CA ILE A 130 -6.65 -16.09 -6.82
C ILE A 130 -5.33 -16.64 -6.25
N LEU A 131 -5.11 -16.48 -4.94
CA LEU A 131 -3.89 -16.98 -4.27
C LEU A 131 -3.79 -18.51 -4.28
N VAL A 132 -4.92 -19.22 -4.10
CA VAL A 132 -4.97 -20.70 -4.19
C VAL A 132 -4.66 -21.17 -5.61
N ALA A 133 -5.02 -20.40 -6.64
CA ALA A 133 -4.65 -20.68 -8.02
C ALA A 133 -3.17 -20.40 -8.33
N GLY A 134 -2.38 -19.94 -7.35
CA GLY A 134 -0.97 -19.60 -7.52
C GLY A 134 -0.74 -18.28 -8.27
N GLN A 135 -1.78 -17.45 -8.36
CA GLN A 135 -1.74 -16.17 -9.08
C GLN A 135 -1.49 -15.00 -8.11
N VAL A 136 -0.93 -13.91 -8.65
CA VAL A 136 -0.70 -12.66 -7.92
C VAL A 136 -1.83 -11.68 -8.17
N PRO A 137 -2.70 -11.38 -7.18
CA PRO A 137 -3.67 -10.31 -7.31
C PRO A 137 -3.00 -8.95 -7.28
N VAL A 138 -3.31 -8.10 -8.27
CA VAL A 138 -2.86 -6.71 -8.39
C VAL A 138 -4.05 -5.81 -8.16
N VAL A 139 -4.10 -5.10 -7.03
CA VAL A 139 -5.29 -4.40 -6.55
C VAL A 139 -5.18 -2.89 -6.74
N ALA A 140 -6.09 -2.31 -7.49
CA ALA A 140 -6.30 -0.87 -7.59
C ALA A 140 -7.13 -0.36 -6.39
N PRO A 141 -6.79 0.77 -5.77
CA PRO A 141 -7.40 1.26 -4.54
C PRO A 141 -8.71 2.01 -4.81
N LEU A 142 -9.71 1.29 -5.26
CA LEU A 142 -11.09 1.71 -5.42
C LEU A 142 -11.96 0.80 -4.57
N ALA A 143 -13.01 1.32 -3.95
CA ALA A 143 -13.92 0.52 -3.13
C ALA A 143 -15.37 1.00 -3.26
N ARG A 144 -16.32 0.28 -2.70
CA ARG A 144 -17.72 0.71 -2.60
C ARG A 144 -18.09 0.97 -1.15
N ASP A 145 -18.82 2.06 -0.92
CA ASP A 145 -19.42 2.32 0.37
C ASP A 145 -20.73 1.52 0.59
N ALA A 146 -21.34 1.71 1.75
CA ALA A 146 -22.59 1.02 2.10
C ALA A 146 -23.77 1.38 1.18
N ASP A 147 -23.75 2.56 0.57
CA ASP A 147 -24.75 3.02 -0.39
C ASP A 147 -24.50 2.49 -1.81
N GLY A 148 -23.42 1.74 -2.00
CA GLY A 148 -23.02 1.19 -3.29
C GLY A 148 -22.28 2.16 -4.20
N ILE A 149 -21.86 3.32 -3.67
CA ILE A 149 -21.13 4.34 -4.42
C ILE A 149 -19.65 3.97 -4.46
N VAL A 150 -19.05 4.06 -5.65
CA VAL A 150 -17.61 3.87 -5.83
C VAL A 150 -16.86 5.05 -5.24
N CYS A 151 -15.80 4.76 -4.51
CA CYS A 151 -14.95 5.75 -3.87
C CYS A 151 -13.48 5.51 -4.21
N ASN A 152 -12.72 6.59 -4.26
CA ASN A 152 -11.26 6.58 -4.28
C ASN A 152 -10.74 6.29 -2.86
N VAL A 153 -9.81 5.36 -2.73
CA VAL A 153 -9.19 4.98 -1.45
C VAL A 153 -7.69 5.32 -1.51
N ASN A 154 -7.13 5.71 -0.38
CA ASN A 154 -5.68 5.82 -0.27
C ASN A 154 -5.04 4.43 -0.45
N ALA A 155 -4.00 4.31 -1.28
CA ALA A 155 -3.39 3.02 -1.58
C ALA A 155 -2.66 2.39 -0.37
N ASP A 156 -2.12 3.19 0.54
CA ASP A 156 -1.51 2.71 1.78
C ASP A 156 -2.60 2.15 2.72
N ASP A 157 -3.77 2.83 2.81
CA ASP A 157 -4.93 2.37 3.57
C ASP A 157 -5.55 1.09 2.97
N ALA A 158 -5.68 1.03 1.63
CA ALA A 158 -6.12 -0.20 0.95
C ALA A 158 -5.19 -1.39 1.23
N ALA A 159 -3.89 -1.18 1.20
CA ALA A 159 -2.91 -2.22 1.50
C ALA A 159 -2.98 -2.68 2.96
N ALA A 160 -3.13 -1.75 3.89
CA ALA A 160 -3.30 -2.06 5.31
C ALA A 160 -4.59 -2.84 5.57
N GLY A 161 -5.72 -2.42 5.02
CA GLY A 161 -7.00 -3.13 5.14
C GLY A 161 -6.95 -4.56 4.57
N ILE A 162 -6.25 -4.75 3.44
CA ILE A 162 -6.01 -6.07 2.85
C ILE A 162 -5.11 -6.91 3.77
N ALA A 163 -4.03 -6.33 4.32
CA ALA A 163 -3.11 -7.04 5.21
C ALA A 163 -3.84 -7.54 6.46
N VAL A 164 -4.62 -6.69 7.10
CA VAL A 164 -5.45 -7.06 8.28
C VAL A 164 -6.47 -8.15 7.92
N GLY A 165 -7.24 -7.94 6.86
CA GLY A 165 -8.31 -8.87 6.49
C GLY A 165 -7.82 -10.25 6.04
N LEU A 166 -6.61 -10.35 5.51
CA LEU A 166 -5.95 -11.61 5.17
C LEU A 166 -5.20 -12.25 6.35
N GLY A 167 -4.97 -11.51 7.43
CA GLY A 167 -4.05 -11.91 8.50
C GLY A 167 -2.62 -12.03 7.97
N ALA A 168 -2.21 -11.12 7.10
CA ALA A 168 -0.87 -11.11 6.53
C ALA A 168 0.17 -10.78 7.60
N ARG A 169 1.26 -11.55 7.65
CA ARG A 169 2.32 -11.30 8.62
C ARG A 169 3.09 -10.02 8.32
N GLN A 170 3.21 -9.67 7.05
CA GLN A 170 4.04 -8.56 6.60
C GLN A 170 3.27 -7.67 5.61
N LEU A 171 3.32 -6.36 5.86
CA LEU A 171 2.98 -5.32 4.91
C LEU A 171 4.26 -4.56 4.56
N VAL A 172 4.63 -4.48 3.27
CA VAL A 172 5.74 -3.66 2.80
C VAL A 172 5.19 -2.48 2.00
N LEU A 173 5.45 -1.27 2.50
CA LEU A 173 5.12 -0.02 1.83
C LEU A 173 6.37 0.47 1.08
N MET A 174 6.44 0.15 -0.21
CA MET A 174 7.49 0.65 -1.10
C MET A 174 7.18 2.09 -1.48
N THR A 175 8.11 2.99 -1.21
CA THR A 175 7.94 4.44 -1.36
C THR A 175 9.20 5.08 -1.94
N ASP A 176 9.26 6.40 -1.97
CA ASP A 176 10.38 7.22 -2.45
C ASP A 176 11.33 7.70 -1.33
N VAL A 177 11.18 7.13 -0.13
CA VAL A 177 12.03 7.42 1.02
C VAL A 177 12.62 6.15 1.60
N ASP A 178 13.82 6.26 2.19
CA ASP A 178 14.59 5.15 2.75
C ASP A 178 14.12 4.68 4.13
N GLY A 179 13.05 5.27 4.67
CA GLY A 179 12.46 4.97 5.97
C GLY A 179 11.97 6.20 6.71
N VAL A 180 11.69 6.03 8.00
CA VAL A 180 11.25 7.10 8.93
C VAL A 180 12.46 7.71 9.62
N ARG A 181 12.43 9.03 9.83
CA ARG A 181 13.51 9.77 10.47
C ARG A 181 13.10 10.35 11.80
N ASP A 182 14.06 10.42 12.74
CA ASP A 182 13.90 11.12 14.01
C ASP A 182 14.04 12.66 13.86
N ALA A 183 13.97 13.38 14.97
CA ALA A 183 14.09 14.84 15.01
C ALA A 183 15.47 15.34 14.55
N GLU A 184 16.50 14.53 14.68
CA GLU A 184 17.88 14.81 14.23
C GLU A 184 18.12 14.40 12.75
N GLY A 185 17.09 13.87 12.07
CA GLY A 185 17.15 13.44 10.67
C GLY A 185 17.81 12.07 10.47
N ARG A 186 18.08 11.31 11.53
CA ARG A 186 18.64 9.96 11.47
C ARG A 186 17.53 8.96 11.15
N LYS A 187 17.79 8.01 10.26
CA LYS A 187 16.85 6.95 9.94
C LYS A 187 16.64 6.03 11.16
N LEU A 188 15.39 5.74 11.45
CA LEU A 188 14.99 4.78 12.46
C LEU A 188 14.84 3.40 11.81
N GLU A 189 15.56 2.40 12.32
CA GLU A 189 15.45 1.02 11.79
C GLU A 189 14.18 0.33 12.29
N THR A 190 13.77 0.65 13.51
CA THR A 190 12.57 0.10 14.15
C THR A 190 11.76 1.18 14.85
N LEU A 191 10.45 0.99 14.87
CA LEU A 191 9.48 1.81 15.60
C LEU A 191 8.43 0.91 16.23
N THR A 192 8.09 1.20 17.48
CA THR A 192 6.86 0.70 18.11
C THR A 192 5.68 1.59 17.77
N VAL A 193 4.46 1.10 17.97
CA VAL A 193 3.24 1.90 17.85
C VAL A 193 3.31 3.18 18.66
N ALA A 194 3.72 3.09 19.94
CA ALA A 194 3.78 4.23 20.84
C ALA A 194 4.84 5.28 20.40
N GLU A 195 6.01 4.83 19.94
CA GLU A 195 7.04 5.74 19.41
C GLU A 195 6.56 6.45 18.14
N ALA A 196 5.89 5.73 17.23
CA ALA A 196 5.36 6.31 16.00
C ALA A 196 4.27 7.36 16.27
N GLU A 197 3.35 7.08 17.19
CA GLU A 197 2.31 8.04 17.62
C GLU A 197 2.94 9.27 18.27
N HIS A 198 3.92 9.09 19.17
CA HIS A 198 4.64 10.19 19.79
C HIS A 198 5.34 11.09 18.76
N LEU A 199 6.00 10.51 17.75
CA LEU A 199 6.68 11.28 16.70
C LEU A 199 5.69 12.05 15.80
N ILE A 200 4.48 11.51 15.59
CA ILE A 200 3.41 12.23 14.90
C ILE A 200 2.92 13.42 15.74
N GLU A 201 2.63 13.20 17.02
CA GLU A 201 2.14 14.25 17.95
C GLU A 201 3.20 15.35 18.13
N ALA A 202 4.47 15.01 18.21
CA ALA A 202 5.59 15.95 18.28
C ALA A 202 5.85 16.70 16.95
N GLY A 203 5.15 16.35 15.86
CA GLY A 203 5.35 16.98 14.56
C GLY A 203 6.65 16.60 13.85
N VAL A 204 7.40 15.63 14.35
CA VAL A 204 8.60 15.08 13.70
C VAL A 204 8.19 14.32 12.44
N ILE A 205 7.19 13.45 12.56
CA ILE A 205 6.55 12.82 11.40
C ILE A 205 5.45 13.77 10.92
N ALA A 206 5.61 14.31 9.70
CA ALA A 206 4.70 15.30 9.15
C ALA A 206 4.36 15.04 7.66
N GLY A 207 3.42 15.81 7.11
CA GLY A 207 3.08 15.79 5.68
C GLY A 207 2.66 14.41 5.17
N GLY A 208 3.17 14.02 4.02
CA GLY A 208 2.84 12.75 3.33
C GLY A 208 3.29 11.49 4.07
N MET A 209 4.16 11.60 5.09
CA MET A 209 4.58 10.46 5.90
C MET A 209 3.49 10.05 6.91
N VAL A 210 2.69 10.98 7.42
CA VAL A 210 1.64 10.70 8.41
C VAL A 210 0.63 9.65 7.90
N PRO A 211 0.04 9.76 6.71
CA PRO A 211 -0.84 8.72 6.19
C PRO A 211 -0.15 7.34 6.07
N LYS A 212 1.13 7.30 5.67
CA LYS A 212 1.89 6.04 5.55
C LYS A 212 2.09 5.36 6.90
N ILE A 213 2.50 6.13 7.91
CA ILE A 213 2.66 5.61 9.28
C ILE A 213 1.31 5.13 9.81
N ARG A 214 0.23 5.90 9.65
CA ARG A 214 -1.11 5.49 10.09
C ARG A 214 -1.56 4.18 9.43
N ALA A 215 -1.32 4.01 8.13
CA ALA A 215 -1.60 2.77 7.43
C ALA A 215 -0.72 1.62 7.95
N ALA A 216 0.57 1.86 8.19
CA ALA A 216 1.47 0.87 8.77
C ALA A 216 1.00 0.44 10.17
N LEU A 217 0.60 1.39 11.03
CA LEU A 217 0.06 1.10 12.36
C LEU A 217 -1.24 0.30 12.30
N SER A 218 -2.16 0.67 11.39
CA SER A 218 -3.43 -0.05 11.21
C SER A 218 -3.24 -1.48 10.72
N ALA A 219 -2.16 -1.77 10.00
CA ALA A 219 -1.83 -3.13 9.54
C ALA A 219 -1.36 -4.08 10.66
N LEU A 220 -1.03 -3.55 11.85
CA LEU A 220 -0.60 -4.34 13.00
C LEU A 220 -1.78 -4.94 13.78
N GLY A 221 -2.78 -5.48 13.08
CA GLY A 221 -4.04 -5.96 13.65
C GLY A 221 -3.95 -7.23 14.49
N TRP A 222 -2.79 -7.88 14.60
CA TRP A 222 -2.58 -9.11 15.38
C TRP A 222 -1.11 -9.27 15.80
N GLU A 223 -0.89 -10.10 16.82
CA GLU A 223 0.44 -10.35 17.37
C GLU A 223 1.38 -10.99 16.34
N GLY A 224 2.56 -10.41 16.16
CA GLY A 224 3.56 -10.86 15.18
C GLY A 224 3.38 -10.26 13.77
N ALA A 225 2.42 -9.35 13.56
CA ALA A 225 2.35 -8.55 12.34
C ALA A 225 3.44 -7.46 12.37
N GLU A 226 4.03 -7.21 11.20
CA GLU A 226 4.96 -6.11 10.99
C GLU A 226 4.63 -5.31 9.72
N ALA A 227 4.89 -4.02 9.74
CA ALA A 227 4.86 -3.18 8.58
C ALA A 227 6.25 -2.60 8.31
N ILE A 228 6.66 -2.54 7.05
CA ILE A 228 7.97 -2.07 6.64
C ILE A 228 7.79 -0.91 5.67
N ILE A 229 8.44 0.22 5.92
CA ILE A 229 8.50 1.36 5.01
C ILE A 229 9.90 1.39 4.42
N ALA A 230 10.04 1.30 3.10
CA ALA A 230 11.33 1.20 2.45
C ALA A 230 11.35 1.90 1.08
N ASP A 231 12.54 2.28 0.63
CA ASP A 231 12.78 2.87 -0.68
C ASP A 231 12.59 1.81 -1.78
N GLY A 232 11.53 1.98 -2.59
CA GLY A 232 11.23 1.11 -3.71
C GLY A 232 12.12 1.33 -4.94
N GLY A 233 12.89 2.41 -4.98
CA GLY A 233 13.84 2.71 -6.06
C GLY A 233 15.21 2.05 -5.89
N ALA A 234 15.50 1.46 -4.73
CA ALA A 234 16.76 0.79 -4.47
C ALA A 234 16.85 -0.57 -5.17
N ASP A 235 18.08 -1.01 -5.46
CA ASP A 235 18.33 -2.34 -6.02
C ASP A 235 17.87 -3.45 -5.05
N ARG A 236 17.12 -4.43 -5.55
CA ARG A 236 16.55 -5.54 -4.78
C ARG A 236 15.80 -5.07 -3.53
N ALA A 237 15.06 -3.98 -3.67
CA ALA A 237 14.45 -3.26 -2.55
C ALA A 237 13.51 -4.14 -1.73
N LEU A 238 12.65 -4.94 -2.37
CA LEU A 238 11.71 -5.81 -1.67
C LEU A 238 12.43 -6.98 -0.98
N GLU A 239 13.38 -7.62 -1.64
CA GLU A 239 14.17 -8.69 -1.02
C GLU A 239 14.95 -8.16 0.19
N ARG A 240 15.56 -6.98 0.08
CA ARG A 240 16.26 -6.32 1.19
C ARG A 240 15.31 -5.96 2.32
N ALA A 241 14.15 -5.38 2.03
CA ALA A 241 13.15 -5.08 3.05
C ALA A 241 12.72 -6.31 3.85
N LEU A 242 12.71 -7.48 3.22
CA LEU A 242 12.33 -8.75 3.87
C LEU A 242 13.48 -9.43 4.63
N SER A 243 14.75 -9.20 4.24
CA SER A 243 15.90 -9.96 4.75
C SER A 243 16.90 -9.13 5.55
N ASP A 244 16.96 -7.81 5.34
CA ASP A 244 17.90 -6.89 5.99
C ASP A 244 17.17 -5.99 6.98
N PRO A 245 17.34 -6.18 8.30
CA PRO A 245 16.70 -5.35 9.32
C PRO A 245 17.06 -3.86 9.24
N SER A 246 18.22 -3.52 8.68
CA SER A 246 18.66 -2.13 8.50
C SER A 246 18.09 -1.44 7.27
N PHE A 247 17.44 -2.18 6.36
CA PHE A 247 16.84 -1.62 5.17
C PHE A 247 15.38 -1.21 5.40
N GLY A 248 15.14 0.09 5.36
CA GLY A 248 13.82 0.66 5.67
C GLY A 248 13.62 0.91 7.17
N THR A 249 12.36 1.08 7.54
CA THR A 249 11.90 1.17 8.95
C THR A 249 10.86 0.09 9.20
N ARG A 250 11.08 -0.75 10.20
CA ARG A 250 10.14 -1.77 10.66
C ARG A 250 9.26 -1.22 11.77
N ILE A 251 7.96 -1.43 11.64
CA ILE A 251 6.98 -1.01 12.64
C ILE A 251 6.32 -2.26 13.19
N THR A 252 6.36 -2.42 14.53
CA THR A 252 5.84 -3.60 15.23
C THR A 252 4.96 -3.20 16.41
N ALA A 253 4.06 -4.08 16.83
CA ALA A 253 3.17 -3.82 17.95
C ALA A 253 3.92 -3.67 19.29
N ALA A 254 5.03 -4.40 19.49
CA ALA A 254 5.89 -4.30 20.65
C ALA A 254 7.35 -4.42 20.24
N ARG A 255 8.23 -3.78 20.99
CA ARG A 255 9.67 -4.02 20.89
C ARG A 255 9.93 -5.44 21.38
N GLU A 256 10.54 -6.30 20.56
CA GLU A 256 11.13 -7.52 21.10
C GLU A 256 12.09 -7.10 22.21
N ALA A 257 11.80 -7.52 23.45
CA ALA A 257 12.75 -7.34 24.55
C ALA A 257 14.03 -8.07 24.12
N SER A 258 15.10 -7.30 23.84
CA SER A 258 16.42 -7.87 23.66
C SER A 258 16.69 -8.71 24.90
N VAL A 259 16.63 -10.04 24.75
CA VAL A 259 17.10 -10.97 25.77
C VAL A 259 18.59 -10.71 25.86
N GLY A 260 18.94 -9.84 26.84
CA GLY A 260 20.31 -9.61 27.24
C GLY A 260 20.83 -10.95 27.73
N ALA A 261 21.79 -11.48 27.02
CA ALA A 261 22.61 -12.57 27.49
C ALA A 261 23.30 -12.10 28.78
N ALA A 262 22.91 -12.73 29.88
CA ALA A 262 23.66 -12.71 31.13
C ALA A 262 24.84 -13.70 31.06
#